data_dadc073b954451ba8698c7ac0cce598f
#
_entry.id   dadc073b954451ba8698c7ac0cce598f
#
_cell.length_a   1.000
_cell.length_b   1.000
_cell.length_c   1.000
_cell.angle_alpha   90.00
_cell.angle_beta   90.00
_cell.angle_gamma   90.00
#
_symmetry.space_group_name_H-M   'P 1'
#
loop_
_entity.id
_entity.type
_entity.pdbx_description
1 polymer ?
#
loop_
_entity_poly.entity_id
_entity_poly.type
_entity_poly.pdbx_seq_one_letter_code
_entity_poly.pdbx_strand_id
1 'polypeptide(L)'
;MIYISAVGMVNALGNSHDEIAANLVTGVAPGMHARTGWLQGSPDAVLGGVEGELPPIPETLSAHRTRNNQLLLAALAQIQSTVDEAIARVGRDRVAVVLGTSTSGLDEGDEHVQRMTHGEASTHWQYPQQELGDPSRFLANWLQLEGPSYTISTACSSSARAMIGGKRLIEPGLVDIAIVGGADTLSRMPVNGFNSLESFSPTLCEPFGRDRRGITIGEAAALMVLSREPADVALLGTGESSDAYHISAPHPQGEGAIRAITQALNEAGMQPGDIGYINLHGTATPLNDQIES
;
A
#
# COMPACT_ATOMS: atom_id res chain seq x y z
N MET A 1 -4.61 -15.29 -18.85
CA MET A 1 -5.42 -14.58 -17.83
C MET A 1 -4.75 -14.77 -16.49
N ILE A 2 -4.74 -13.75 -15.63
CA ILE A 2 -4.18 -13.80 -14.29
C ILE A 2 -5.33 -13.70 -13.29
N TYR A 3 -5.26 -14.48 -12.21
CA TYR A 3 -6.27 -14.50 -11.16
C TYR A 3 -5.68 -14.10 -9.82
N ILE A 4 -6.53 -13.58 -8.94
CA ILE A 4 -6.23 -13.27 -7.54
C ILE A 4 -6.85 -14.38 -6.71
N SER A 5 -6.02 -15.24 -6.13
CA SER A 5 -6.49 -16.42 -5.39
C SER A 5 -6.64 -16.17 -3.90
N ALA A 6 -5.96 -15.18 -3.35
CA ALA A 6 -6.06 -14.80 -1.94
C ALA A 6 -5.76 -13.32 -1.76
N VAL A 7 -6.37 -12.71 -0.74
CA VAL A 7 -6.13 -11.34 -0.30
C VAL A 7 -6.05 -11.34 1.21
N GLY A 8 -5.01 -10.71 1.77
CA GLY A 8 -4.90 -10.42 3.19
C GLY A 8 -4.69 -8.93 3.39
N MET A 9 -5.37 -8.32 4.37
CA MET A 9 -5.26 -6.89 4.60
C MET A 9 -5.49 -6.49 6.06
N VAL A 10 -4.81 -5.41 6.45
CA VAL A 10 -5.02 -4.74 7.74
C VAL A 10 -5.02 -3.23 7.50
N ASN A 11 -5.94 -2.50 8.13
CA ASN A 11 -6.07 -1.05 7.98
C ASN A 11 -6.88 -0.43 9.14
N ALA A 12 -7.19 0.86 9.06
CA ALA A 12 -7.97 1.56 10.08
C ALA A 12 -9.43 1.09 10.25
N LEU A 13 -9.94 0.24 9.35
CA LEU A 13 -11.27 -0.38 9.48
C LEU A 13 -11.21 -1.69 10.28
N GLY A 14 -10.06 -2.36 10.34
CA GLY A 14 -9.92 -3.63 11.04
C GLY A 14 -8.75 -4.48 10.56
N ASN A 15 -8.64 -5.65 11.18
CA ASN A 15 -7.53 -6.59 10.99
C ASN A 15 -7.96 -7.93 10.36
N SER A 16 -9.19 -8.04 9.90
CA SER A 16 -9.73 -9.19 9.17
C SER A 16 -10.73 -8.76 8.10
N HIS A 17 -10.97 -9.61 7.10
CA HIS A 17 -11.95 -9.35 6.04
C HIS A 17 -13.34 -9.04 6.62
N ASP A 18 -13.81 -9.85 7.56
CA ASP A 18 -15.15 -9.72 8.15
C ASP A 18 -15.29 -8.39 8.92
N GLU A 19 -14.27 -8.04 9.70
CA GLU A 19 -14.24 -6.78 10.45
C GLU A 19 -14.21 -5.58 9.52
N ILE A 20 -13.33 -5.59 8.51
CA ILE A 20 -13.21 -4.53 7.50
C ILE A 20 -14.54 -4.38 6.73
N ALA A 21 -15.13 -5.48 6.28
CA ALA A 21 -16.40 -5.46 5.56
C ALA A 21 -17.54 -4.92 6.42
N ALA A 22 -17.67 -5.36 7.67
CA ALA A 22 -18.69 -4.87 8.59
C ALA A 22 -18.54 -3.38 8.87
N ASN A 23 -17.31 -2.90 9.13
CA ASN A 23 -17.03 -1.50 9.39
C ASN A 23 -17.21 -0.63 8.15
N LEU A 24 -16.84 -1.13 6.97
CA LEU A 24 -17.08 -0.43 5.70
C LEU A 24 -18.57 -0.22 5.42
N VAL A 25 -19.40 -1.26 5.63
CA VAL A 25 -20.86 -1.17 5.43
C VAL A 25 -21.52 -0.21 6.41
N THR A 26 -21.05 -0.16 7.66
CA THR A 26 -21.59 0.71 8.69
C THR A 26 -21.02 2.14 8.68
N GLY A 27 -19.97 2.38 7.86
CA GLY A 27 -19.29 3.68 7.80
C GLY A 27 -18.47 4.00 9.06
N VAL A 28 -18.04 2.99 9.80
CA VAL A 28 -17.23 3.13 11.02
C VAL A 28 -15.77 2.82 10.71
N ALA A 29 -14.86 3.64 11.22
CA ALA A 29 -13.41 3.42 11.10
C ALA A 29 -12.76 3.48 12.49
N PRO A 30 -12.69 2.34 13.21
CA PRO A 30 -12.21 2.30 14.60
C PRO A 30 -10.79 2.83 14.78
N GLY A 31 -9.90 2.62 13.81
CA GLY A 31 -8.52 3.07 13.83
C GLY A 31 -8.31 4.56 13.51
N MET A 32 -9.38 5.33 13.25
CA MET A 32 -9.29 6.76 12.96
C MET A 32 -9.34 7.57 14.25
N HIS A 33 -8.20 8.12 14.67
CA HIS A 33 -8.07 8.84 15.93
C HIS A 33 -7.38 10.20 15.76
N ALA A 34 -7.77 11.18 16.60
CA ALA A 34 -7.00 12.39 16.80
C ALA A 34 -5.68 12.06 17.52
N ARG A 35 -4.55 12.45 16.93
CA ARG A 35 -3.20 12.21 17.48
C ARG A 35 -2.46 13.53 17.64
N THR A 36 -1.95 13.75 18.86
CA THR A 36 -1.20 14.96 19.23
C THR A 36 0.27 14.85 18.80
N GLY A 37 0.86 15.97 18.39
CA GLY A 37 2.31 16.06 18.10
C GLY A 37 2.74 15.50 16.74
N TRP A 38 1.80 15.23 15.85
CA TRP A 38 2.08 14.77 14.47
C TRP A 38 2.21 15.91 13.48
N LEU A 39 1.45 17.00 13.65
CA LEU A 39 1.48 18.18 12.81
C LEU A 39 2.31 19.29 13.44
N GLN A 40 3.23 19.87 12.68
CA GLN A 40 3.93 21.08 13.07
C GLN A 40 2.94 22.25 13.08
N GLY A 41 2.88 22.95 14.23
CA GLY A 41 2.02 24.13 14.39
C GLY A 41 0.53 23.85 14.63
N SER A 42 0.13 22.60 14.76
CA SER A 42 -1.22 22.20 15.16
C SER A 42 -1.19 21.21 16.32
N PRO A 43 -2.12 21.28 17.28
CA PRO A 43 -2.13 20.37 18.41
C PRO A 43 -2.45 18.92 17.97
N ASP A 44 -3.41 18.74 17.07
CA ASP A 44 -3.95 17.44 16.72
C ASP A 44 -4.09 17.23 15.20
N ALA A 45 -3.97 15.97 14.79
CA ALA A 45 -4.29 15.49 13.44
C ALA A 45 -5.12 14.20 13.55
N VAL A 46 -6.18 14.06 12.75
CA VAL A 46 -6.87 12.78 12.61
C VAL A 46 -6.05 11.90 11.67
N LEU A 47 -5.65 10.73 12.16
CA LEU A 47 -4.83 9.76 11.43
C LEU A 47 -5.45 8.37 11.56
N GLY A 48 -5.31 7.56 10.51
CA GLY A 48 -5.75 6.18 10.51
C GLY A 48 -4.64 5.22 10.94
N GLY A 49 -4.84 4.49 12.03
CA GLY A 49 -3.89 3.48 12.51
C GLY A 49 -4.47 2.07 12.45
N VAL A 50 -3.60 1.08 12.38
CA VAL A 50 -3.96 -0.32 12.59
C VAL A 50 -3.93 -0.59 14.09
N GLU A 51 -5.06 -0.99 14.63
CA GLU A 51 -5.22 -1.25 16.07
C GLU A 51 -4.78 -2.68 16.44
N GLY A 52 -4.41 -2.86 17.72
CA GLY A 52 -4.01 -4.15 18.26
C GLY A 52 -2.53 -4.47 18.12
N GLU A 53 -2.16 -5.67 18.59
CA GLU A 53 -0.78 -6.15 18.53
C GLU A 53 -0.44 -6.70 17.14
N LEU A 54 0.70 -6.28 16.62
CA LEU A 54 1.24 -6.78 15.36
C LEU A 54 2.21 -7.95 15.61
N PRO A 55 2.33 -8.89 14.66
CA PRO A 55 3.26 -10.00 14.78
C PRO A 55 4.70 -9.52 15.04
N PRO A 56 5.43 -10.12 16.00
CA PRO A 56 6.82 -9.75 16.25
C PRO A 56 7.74 -10.27 15.15
N ILE A 57 8.77 -9.48 14.83
CA ILE A 57 9.85 -9.89 13.93
C ILE A 57 10.96 -10.55 14.77
N PRO A 58 11.36 -11.81 14.48
CA PRO A 58 12.35 -12.53 15.25
C PRO A 58 13.75 -11.91 15.15
N GLU A 59 14.61 -12.24 16.09
CA GLU A 59 15.97 -11.68 16.17
C GLU A 59 16.82 -11.99 14.93
N THR A 60 16.59 -13.14 14.31
CA THR A 60 17.26 -13.55 13.06
C THR A 60 16.99 -12.61 11.88
N LEU A 61 15.90 -11.81 11.95
CA LEU A 61 15.51 -10.80 10.97
C LEU A 61 15.50 -9.38 11.58
N SER A 62 16.27 -9.14 12.64
CA SER A 62 16.27 -7.84 13.34
C SER A 62 16.62 -6.64 12.45
N ALA A 63 17.40 -6.86 11.39
CA ALA A 63 17.73 -5.84 10.39
C ALA A 63 16.48 -5.33 9.60
N HIS A 64 15.38 -6.06 9.65
CA HIS A 64 14.10 -5.76 9.01
C HIS A 64 13.01 -5.37 10.02
N ARG A 65 13.36 -5.09 11.28
CA ARG A 65 12.39 -4.82 12.34
C ARG A 65 11.80 -3.43 12.19
N THR A 66 10.71 -3.33 11.44
CA THR A 66 9.93 -2.11 11.23
C THR A 66 8.45 -2.39 11.42
N ARG A 67 7.68 -1.35 11.77
CA ARG A 67 6.21 -1.44 11.80
C ARG A 67 5.64 -1.81 10.44
N ASN A 68 6.22 -1.30 9.36
CA ASN A 68 5.82 -1.63 7.99
C ASN A 68 5.86 -3.15 7.75
N ASN A 69 6.96 -3.80 8.11
CA ASN A 69 7.11 -5.25 7.96
C ASN A 69 6.20 -6.05 8.91
N GLN A 70 5.89 -5.52 10.09
CA GLN A 70 4.89 -6.12 10.97
C GLN A 70 3.47 -6.07 10.39
N LEU A 71 3.10 -4.97 9.72
CA LEU A 71 1.83 -4.85 8.99
C LEU A 71 1.75 -5.87 7.84
N LEU A 72 2.86 -6.07 7.10
CA LEU A 72 2.94 -7.10 6.08
C LEU A 72 2.75 -8.51 6.65
N LEU A 73 3.35 -8.82 7.80
CA LEU A 73 3.13 -10.11 8.48
C LEU A 73 1.69 -10.31 8.92
N ALA A 74 1.03 -9.25 9.41
CA ALA A 74 -0.38 -9.31 9.79
C ALA A 74 -1.29 -9.58 8.59
N ALA A 75 -1.01 -8.97 7.44
CA ALA A 75 -1.71 -9.25 6.18
C ALA A 75 -1.39 -10.67 5.66
N LEU A 76 -0.11 -11.10 5.72
CA LEU A 76 0.33 -12.44 5.31
C LEU A 76 -0.35 -13.54 6.12
N ALA A 77 -0.50 -13.36 7.42
CA ALA A 77 -1.10 -14.36 8.32
C ALA A 77 -2.52 -14.79 7.86
N GLN A 78 -3.26 -13.89 7.22
CA GLN A 78 -4.62 -14.18 6.71
C GLN A 78 -4.60 -15.09 5.47
N ILE A 79 -3.50 -15.13 4.73
CA ILE A 79 -3.35 -15.90 3.48
C ILE A 79 -2.20 -16.91 3.55
N GLN A 80 -1.64 -17.14 4.73
CA GLN A 80 -0.44 -17.97 4.92
C GLN A 80 -0.60 -19.37 4.32
N SER A 81 -1.73 -20.06 4.55
CA SER A 81 -1.98 -21.39 4.01
C SER A 81 -1.94 -21.41 2.48
N THR A 82 -2.59 -20.44 1.84
CA THR A 82 -2.59 -20.32 0.37
C THR A 82 -1.18 -20.07 -0.18
N VAL A 83 -0.40 -19.24 0.51
CA VAL A 83 1.00 -18.97 0.13
C VAL A 83 1.87 -20.21 0.30
N ASP A 84 1.75 -20.93 1.42
CA ASP A 84 2.53 -22.14 1.69
C ASP A 84 2.21 -23.26 0.68
N GLU A 85 0.93 -23.48 0.38
CA GLU A 85 0.50 -24.44 -0.64
C GLU A 85 1.03 -24.05 -2.03
N ALA A 86 0.98 -22.77 -2.36
CA ALA A 86 1.49 -22.24 -3.61
C ALA A 86 3.00 -22.48 -3.75
N ILE A 87 3.80 -22.15 -2.73
CA ILE A 87 5.24 -22.40 -2.69
C ILE A 87 5.55 -23.90 -2.81
N ALA A 88 4.83 -24.73 -2.07
CA ALA A 88 5.03 -26.20 -2.10
C ALA A 88 4.77 -26.78 -3.49
N ARG A 89 3.83 -26.21 -4.23
CA ARG A 89 3.46 -26.68 -5.56
C ARG A 89 4.45 -26.29 -6.64
N VAL A 90 4.94 -25.04 -6.65
CA VAL A 90 5.75 -24.53 -7.78
C VAL A 90 7.25 -24.46 -7.46
N GLY A 91 7.64 -24.46 -6.20
CA GLY A 91 9.02 -24.24 -5.75
C GLY A 91 9.32 -22.78 -5.42
N ARG A 92 10.35 -22.58 -4.60
CA ARG A 92 10.73 -21.27 -4.03
C ARG A 92 11.29 -20.30 -5.07
N ASP A 93 11.91 -20.80 -6.12
CA ASP A 93 12.47 -20.06 -7.26
C ASP A 93 11.38 -19.58 -8.25
N ARG A 94 10.18 -20.16 -8.17
CA ARG A 94 9.05 -19.85 -9.04
C ARG A 94 8.04 -18.87 -8.44
N VAL A 95 8.33 -18.30 -7.27
CA VAL A 95 7.47 -17.33 -6.58
C VAL A 95 8.19 -15.98 -6.50
N ALA A 96 7.55 -14.93 -7.02
CA ALA A 96 8.04 -13.56 -6.93
C ALA A 96 7.40 -12.80 -5.76
N VAL A 97 8.10 -11.80 -5.24
CA VAL A 97 7.56 -10.77 -4.32
C VAL A 97 7.71 -9.40 -4.96
N VAL A 98 6.60 -8.74 -5.25
CA VAL A 98 6.60 -7.36 -5.77
C VAL A 98 5.70 -6.51 -4.89
N LEU A 99 6.30 -5.59 -4.13
CA LEU A 99 5.57 -4.76 -3.18
C LEU A 99 5.69 -3.27 -3.52
N GLY A 100 4.66 -2.52 -3.11
CA GLY A 100 4.65 -1.07 -3.15
C GLY A 100 4.86 -0.48 -1.76
N THR A 101 5.66 0.57 -1.62
CA THR A 101 5.74 1.38 -0.41
C THR A 101 6.23 2.78 -0.73
N SER A 102 5.82 3.74 0.07
CA SER A 102 6.36 5.11 0.08
C SER A 102 7.06 5.45 1.40
N THR A 103 6.88 4.63 2.42
CA THR A 103 7.38 4.90 3.77
C THR A 103 8.44 3.88 4.23
N SER A 104 8.27 2.59 3.94
CA SER A 104 9.13 1.54 4.52
C SER A 104 9.30 1.76 6.04
N GLY A 105 10.52 1.74 6.56
CA GLY A 105 10.86 2.03 7.96
C GLY A 105 11.26 3.49 8.22
N LEU A 106 10.58 4.43 7.58
CA LEU A 106 10.88 5.86 7.70
C LEU A 106 10.64 6.40 9.11
N ASP A 107 9.61 5.90 9.80
CA ASP A 107 9.30 6.33 11.18
C ASP A 107 10.39 5.90 12.17
N GLU A 108 10.91 4.68 12.03
CA GLU A 108 12.05 4.20 12.82
C GLU A 108 13.32 5.01 12.54
N GLY A 109 13.52 5.45 11.29
CA GLY A 109 14.61 6.35 10.92
C GLY A 109 14.47 7.73 11.56
N ASP A 110 13.27 8.29 11.56
CA ASP A 110 12.93 9.57 12.20
C ASP A 110 13.18 9.50 13.73
N GLU A 111 12.71 8.47 14.40
CA GLU A 111 12.97 8.25 15.82
C GLU A 111 14.46 8.13 16.12
N HIS A 112 15.20 7.42 15.27
CA HIS A 112 16.65 7.30 15.41
C HIS A 112 17.33 8.68 15.34
N VAL A 113 17.00 9.49 14.34
CA VAL A 113 17.57 10.85 14.20
C VAL A 113 17.19 11.73 15.39
N GLN A 114 15.95 11.67 15.86
CA GLN A 114 15.52 12.44 17.04
C GLN A 114 16.33 12.08 18.29
N ARG A 115 16.53 10.79 18.57
CA ARG A 115 17.36 10.32 19.70
C ARG A 115 18.81 10.80 19.58
N MET A 116 19.40 10.67 18.38
CA MET A 116 20.76 11.15 18.14
C MET A 116 20.91 12.66 18.39
N THR A 117 19.92 13.48 18.00
CA THR A 117 19.95 14.92 18.24
C THR A 117 19.84 15.28 19.72
N HIS A 118 19.23 14.43 20.53
CA HIS A 118 19.16 14.58 21.98
C HIS A 118 20.33 13.95 22.75
N GLY A 119 21.33 13.40 22.03
CA GLY A 119 22.49 12.76 22.63
C GLY A 119 22.21 11.38 23.23
N GLU A 120 21.11 10.75 22.88
CA GLU A 120 20.77 9.39 23.29
C GLU A 120 21.42 8.36 22.39
N ALA A 121 21.93 7.25 22.97
CA ALA A 121 22.45 6.15 22.18
C ALA A 121 21.34 5.49 21.36
N SER A 122 21.57 5.34 20.05
CA SER A 122 20.70 4.52 19.20
C SER A 122 20.81 3.06 19.60
N THR A 123 19.71 2.41 19.88
CA THR A 123 19.76 1.08 20.43
C THR A 123 19.68 -0.03 19.39
N HIS A 124 18.91 0.08 18.33
CA HIS A 124 18.68 -1.05 17.41
C HIS A 124 18.38 -0.69 15.96
N TRP A 125 18.39 0.59 15.61
CA TRP A 125 18.13 1.00 14.24
C TRP A 125 19.26 0.59 13.30
N GLN A 126 18.91 0.07 12.12
CA GLN A 126 19.86 -0.29 11.06
C GLN A 126 19.41 0.36 9.75
N TYR A 127 20.36 0.88 8.99
CA TYR A 127 20.08 1.60 7.72
C TYR A 127 19.18 0.83 6.75
N PRO A 128 19.28 -0.50 6.57
CA PRO A 128 18.38 -1.25 5.69
C PRO A 128 16.90 -1.08 6.01
N GLN A 129 16.53 -0.81 7.26
CA GLN A 129 15.12 -0.65 7.68
C GLN A 129 14.40 0.48 6.95
N GLN A 130 15.09 1.58 6.64
CA GLN A 130 14.51 2.72 5.92
C GLN A 130 14.64 2.64 4.39
N GLU A 131 15.35 1.65 3.86
CA GLU A 131 15.42 1.46 2.41
C GLU A 131 14.07 1.06 1.84
N LEU A 132 13.65 1.71 0.74
CA LEU A 132 12.39 1.38 0.08
C LEU A 132 12.33 -0.07 -0.41
N GLY A 133 13.48 -0.70 -0.64
CA GLY A 133 13.59 -2.11 -1.03
C GLY A 133 13.40 -3.11 0.11
N ASP A 134 13.38 -2.66 1.36
CA ASP A 134 13.35 -3.53 2.53
C ASP A 134 12.11 -4.43 2.60
N PRO A 135 10.87 -3.94 2.39
CA PRO A 135 9.67 -4.77 2.55
C PRO A 135 9.65 -6.02 1.68
N SER A 136 10.06 -5.93 0.42
CA SER A 136 10.11 -7.11 -0.46
C SER A 136 11.25 -8.06 -0.10
N ARG A 137 12.43 -7.55 0.28
CA ARG A 137 13.52 -8.38 0.79
C ARG A 137 13.14 -9.10 2.07
N PHE A 138 12.50 -8.39 2.99
CA PHE A 138 12.00 -8.97 4.23
C PHE A 138 11.03 -10.12 3.96
N LEU A 139 9.99 -9.89 3.15
CA LEU A 139 8.99 -10.91 2.87
C LEU A 139 9.57 -12.12 2.13
N ALA A 140 10.50 -11.89 1.18
CA ALA A 140 11.22 -12.96 0.50
C ALA A 140 12.08 -13.78 1.48
N ASN A 141 12.80 -13.13 2.40
CA ASN A 141 13.58 -13.78 3.44
C ASN A 141 12.69 -14.57 4.41
N TRP A 142 11.56 -13.99 4.83
CA TRP A 142 10.59 -14.64 5.71
C TRP A 142 10.05 -15.94 5.13
N LEU A 143 9.69 -15.92 3.85
CA LEU A 143 9.14 -17.07 3.12
C LEU A 143 10.26 -17.95 2.51
N GLN A 144 11.52 -17.55 2.67
CA GLN A 144 12.68 -18.24 2.08
C GLN A 144 12.57 -18.42 0.57
N LEU A 145 12.10 -17.39 -0.14
CA LEU A 145 11.95 -17.40 -1.59
C LEU A 145 13.26 -17.10 -2.30
N GLU A 146 13.43 -17.68 -3.47
CA GLU A 146 14.60 -17.54 -4.36
C GLU A 146 14.23 -16.84 -5.69
N GLY A 147 12.96 -16.59 -5.93
CA GLY A 147 12.48 -15.88 -7.10
C GLY A 147 12.71 -14.37 -7.03
N PRO A 148 12.34 -13.62 -8.08
CA PRO A 148 12.49 -12.17 -8.14
C PRO A 148 11.79 -11.47 -6.97
N SER A 149 12.51 -10.55 -6.30
CA SER A 149 11.98 -9.76 -5.19
C SER A 149 12.40 -8.31 -5.36
N TYR A 150 11.44 -7.40 -5.48
CA TYR A 150 11.71 -5.96 -5.58
C TYR A 150 10.53 -5.10 -5.13
N THR A 151 10.83 -3.86 -4.79
CA THR A 151 9.84 -2.88 -4.36
C THR A 151 9.69 -1.78 -5.39
N ILE A 152 8.45 -1.32 -5.58
CA ILE A 152 8.09 -0.17 -6.42
C ILE A 152 7.70 0.98 -5.49
N SER A 153 8.26 2.17 -5.75
CA SER A 153 7.90 3.39 -5.04
C SER A 153 7.50 4.47 -6.04
N THR A 154 6.22 4.61 -6.25
CA THR A 154 5.60 5.60 -7.14
C THR A 154 4.44 6.30 -6.43
N ALA A 155 4.67 6.66 -5.16
CA ALA A 155 3.69 7.29 -4.28
C ALA A 155 2.38 6.47 -4.20
N CYS A 156 1.22 7.10 -4.28
CA CYS A 156 -0.10 6.47 -4.11
C CYS A 156 -0.39 5.32 -5.11
N SER A 157 0.33 5.24 -6.22
CA SER A 157 0.18 4.19 -7.23
C SER A 157 1.07 2.96 -7.03
N SER A 158 1.91 2.94 -5.98
CA SER A 158 2.94 1.91 -5.77
C SER A 158 2.37 0.49 -5.74
N SER A 159 1.33 0.24 -4.96
CA SER A 159 0.73 -1.10 -4.83
C SER A 159 0.02 -1.55 -6.11
N ALA A 160 -0.65 -0.66 -6.84
CA ALA A 160 -1.25 -0.97 -8.14
C ALA A 160 -0.15 -1.35 -9.15
N ARG A 161 0.96 -0.62 -9.18
CA ARG A 161 2.12 -0.95 -10.04
C ARG A 161 2.82 -2.23 -9.61
N ALA A 162 2.81 -2.57 -8.33
CA ALA A 162 3.29 -3.87 -7.86
C ALA A 162 2.46 -5.03 -8.43
N MET A 163 1.13 -4.89 -8.51
CA MET A 163 0.26 -5.86 -9.18
C MET A 163 0.61 -5.99 -10.67
N ILE A 164 0.81 -4.87 -11.37
CA ILE A 164 1.25 -4.88 -12.77
C ILE A 164 2.62 -5.56 -12.91
N GLY A 165 3.53 -5.28 -11.98
CA GLY A 165 4.86 -5.91 -11.91
C GLY A 165 4.76 -7.43 -11.78
N GLY A 166 3.97 -7.92 -10.82
CA GLY A 166 3.72 -9.35 -10.64
C GLY A 166 3.12 -10.02 -11.87
N LYS A 167 2.09 -9.40 -12.48
CA LYS A 167 1.50 -9.86 -13.74
C LYS A 167 2.54 -10.00 -14.85
N ARG A 168 3.41 -9.00 -15.03
CA ARG A 168 4.48 -8.99 -16.04
C ARG A 168 5.56 -10.06 -15.81
N LEU A 169 5.74 -10.56 -14.60
CA LEU A 169 6.62 -11.69 -14.31
C LEU A 169 5.96 -13.03 -14.65
N ILE A 170 4.66 -13.15 -14.41
CA ILE A 170 3.90 -14.39 -14.66
C ILE A 170 3.64 -14.60 -16.16
N GLU A 171 3.30 -13.56 -16.90
CA GLU A 171 2.91 -13.65 -18.31
C GLU A 171 3.97 -14.27 -19.23
N PRO A 172 5.26 -13.93 -19.15
CA PRO A 172 6.30 -14.59 -19.91
C PRO A 172 6.78 -15.91 -19.29
N GLY A 173 6.23 -16.31 -18.13
CA GLY A 173 6.61 -17.53 -17.42
C GLY A 173 7.92 -17.45 -16.64
N LEU A 174 8.37 -16.24 -16.26
CA LEU A 174 9.53 -16.08 -15.39
C LEU A 174 9.25 -16.67 -14.00
N VAL A 175 8.02 -16.52 -13.51
CA VAL A 175 7.51 -17.15 -12.29
C VAL A 175 6.11 -17.70 -12.54
N ASP A 176 5.63 -18.56 -11.67
CA ASP A 176 4.27 -19.11 -11.73
C ASP A 176 3.32 -18.35 -10.80
N ILE A 177 3.87 -17.75 -9.75
CA ILE A 177 3.14 -17.05 -8.70
C ILE A 177 3.84 -15.73 -8.39
N ALA A 178 3.06 -14.69 -8.10
CA ALA A 178 3.56 -13.46 -7.55
C ALA A 178 2.75 -13.06 -6.31
N ILE A 179 3.44 -12.83 -5.20
CA ILE A 179 2.90 -12.17 -4.02
C ILE A 179 3.08 -10.68 -4.26
N VAL A 180 1.97 -9.96 -4.36
CA VAL A 180 1.95 -8.53 -4.70
C VAL A 180 1.13 -7.74 -3.69
N GLY A 181 1.30 -6.42 -3.69
CA GLY A 181 0.56 -5.54 -2.80
C GLY A 181 1.44 -4.43 -2.27
N GLY A 182 1.31 -4.11 -0.99
CA GLY A 182 2.17 -3.10 -0.36
C GLY A 182 1.77 -2.80 1.07
N ALA A 183 2.61 -2.00 1.71
CA ALA A 183 2.37 -1.49 3.03
C ALA A 183 2.98 -0.10 3.19
N ASP A 184 2.25 0.76 3.89
CA ASP A 184 2.77 2.04 4.36
C ASP A 184 2.37 2.25 5.82
N THR A 185 3.30 2.83 6.60
CA THR A 185 3.10 3.18 8.00
C THR A 185 2.82 4.66 8.16
N LEU A 186 2.23 5.03 9.29
CA LEU A 186 2.21 6.42 9.71
C LEU A 186 3.65 6.92 9.91
N SER A 187 3.96 8.07 9.34
CA SER A 187 5.23 8.77 9.54
C SER A 187 5.02 10.27 9.51
N ARG A 188 5.80 11.00 10.32
CA ARG A 188 5.70 12.47 10.40
C ARG A 188 6.07 13.17 9.09
N MET A 189 6.97 12.58 8.30
CA MET A 189 7.42 13.18 7.06
C MET A 189 6.27 13.33 6.04
N PRO A 190 5.52 12.29 5.65
CA PRO A 190 4.38 12.46 4.74
C PRO A 190 3.26 13.32 5.35
N VAL A 191 2.97 13.21 6.65
CA VAL A 191 1.93 14.02 7.30
C VAL A 191 2.25 15.50 7.18
N ASN A 192 3.47 15.93 7.52
CA ASN A 192 3.88 17.32 7.43
C ASN A 192 4.17 17.75 5.97
N GLY A 193 4.62 16.84 5.12
CA GLY A 193 4.78 17.09 3.69
C GLY A 193 3.46 17.45 3.02
N PHE A 194 2.41 16.67 3.20
CA PHE A 194 1.08 16.98 2.67
C PHE A 194 0.48 18.24 3.32
N ASN A 195 0.75 18.48 4.60
CA ASN A 195 0.33 19.73 5.25
C ASN A 195 1.01 20.94 4.63
N SER A 196 2.29 20.89 4.32
CA SER A 196 3.02 21.98 3.66
C SER A 196 2.57 22.24 2.22
N LEU A 197 1.96 21.24 1.57
CA LEU A 197 1.32 21.38 0.26
C LEU A 197 -0.16 21.81 0.35
N GLU A 198 -0.65 22.18 1.54
CA GLU A 198 -2.05 22.56 1.77
C GLU A 198 -3.06 21.47 1.32
N SER A 199 -2.63 20.20 1.33
CA SER A 199 -3.41 19.05 0.87
C SER A 199 -3.80 18.11 2.00
N PHE A 200 -3.51 18.44 3.25
CA PHE A 200 -3.84 17.66 4.44
C PHE A 200 -5.08 18.22 5.14
N SER A 201 -6.01 17.33 5.56
CA SER A 201 -7.15 17.70 6.39
C SER A 201 -6.83 17.46 7.87
N PRO A 202 -6.98 18.46 8.75
CA PRO A 202 -6.82 18.26 10.19
C PRO A 202 -7.94 17.43 10.81
N THR A 203 -9.07 17.32 10.11
CA THR A 203 -10.25 16.51 10.48
C THR A 203 -10.38 15.35 9.52
N LEU A 204 -11.33 14.44 9.79
CA LEU A 204 -11.63 13.34 8.86
C LEU A 204 -11.93 13.89 7.45
N CYS A 205 -11.28 13.34 6.45
CA CYS A 205 -11.50 13.75 5.06
C CYS A 205 -12.88 13.29 4.56
N GLU A 206 -13.46 14.11 3.69
CA GLU A 206 -14.76 13.86 3.06
C GLU A 206 -14.60 13.89 1.53
N PRO A 207 -14.15 12.80 0.90
CA PRO A 207 -14.01 12.74 -0.56
C PRO A 207 -15.31 13.14 -1.26
N PHE A 208 -15.20 14.00 -2.27
CA PHE A 208 -16.33 14.59 -3.02
C PHE A 208 -17.29 15.46 -2.18
N GLY A 209 -16.99 15.66 -0.89
CA GLY A 209 -17.76 16.54 -0.02
C GLY A 209 -17.67 18.03 -0.45
N ARG A 210 -18.72 18.83 -0.12
CA ARG A 210 -18.74 20.26 -0.43
C ARG A 210 -17.57 21.02 0.22
N ASP A 211 -17.30 20.69 1.48
CA ASP A 211 -16.32 21.41 2.31
C ASP A 211 -15.01 20.63 2.46
N ARG A 212 -14.70 19.76 1.48
CA ARG A 212 -13.48 18.95 1.47
C ARG A 212 -12.21 19.82 1.52
N ARG A 213 -11.24 19.42 2.32
CA ARG A 213 -10.04 20.22 2.62
C ARG A 213 -8.72 19.50 2.42
N GLY A 214 -8.74 18.26 1.94
CA GLY A 214 -7.56 17.46 1.74
C GLY A 214 -7.67 16.06 2.33
N ILE A 215 -6.56 15.34 2.29
CA ILE A 215 -6.47 13.94 2.69
C ILE A 215 -6.38 13.76 4.20
N THR A 216 -6.80 12.61 4.69
CA THR A 216 -6.42 12.06 5.98
C THR A 216 -5.42 10.93 5.74
N ILE A 217 -4.28 10.97 6.41
CA ILE A 217 -3.23 9.95 6.28
C ILE A 217 -3.55 8.75 7.16
N GLY A 218 -3.30 7.55 6.64
CA GLY A 218 -3.44 6.30 7.37
C GLY A 218 -2.32 5.31 7.05
N GLU A 219 -2.20 4.28 7.87
CA GLU A 219 -1.35 3.13 7.63
C GLU A 219 -2.20 1.92 7.24
N ALA A 220 -1.63 1.04 6.43
CA ALA A 220 -2.25 -0.20 6.01
C ALA A 220 -1.22 -1.16 5.42
N ALA A 221 -1.57 -2.44 5.34
CA ALA A 221 -0.94 -3.39 4.46
C ALA A 221 -1.98 -4.23 3.74
N ALA A 222 -1.70 -4.58 2.48
CA ALA A 222 -2.48 -5.55 1.72
C ALA A 222 -1.54 -6.42 0.89
N LEU A 223 -1.80 -7.71 0.88
CA LEU A 223 -1.10 -8.71 0.07
C LEU A 223 -2.10 -9.50 -0.76
N MET A 224 -1.73 -9.82 -1.98
CA MET A 224 -2.51 -10.63 -2.91
C MET A 224 -1.62 -11.69 -3.53
N VAL A 225 -2.20 -12.85 -3.82
CA VAL A 225 -1.53 -13.92 -4.56
C VAL A 225 -2.05 -13.94 -5.99
N LEU A 226 -1.16 -13.68 -6.94
CA LEU A 226 -1.44 -13.74 -8.38
C LEU A 226 -0.92 -15.03 -8.98
N SER A 227 -1.71 -15.67 -9.85
CA SER A 227 -1.30 -16.83 -10.62
C SER A 227 -2.14 -16.99 -11.89
N ARG A 228 -1.84 -18.01 -12.71
CA ARG A 228 -2.69 -18.41 -13.86
C ARG A 228 -3.80 -19.39 -13.49
N GLU A 229 -3.80 -19.88 -12.27
CA GLU A 229 -4.83 -20.80 -11.80
C GLU A 229 -6.15 -20.07 -11.63
N PRO A 230 -7.24 -20.61 -12.16
CA PRO A 230 -8.55 -20.00 -12.04
C PRO A 230 -8.95 -19.79 -10.58
N ALA A 231 -9.47 -18.60 -10.30
CA ALA A 231 -10.04 -18.19 -9.01
C ALA A 231 -11.26 -17.29 -9.26
N ASP A 232 -11.97 -16.93 -8.21
CA ASP A 232 -13.21 -16.15 -8.31
C ASP A 232 -12.97 -14.72 -8.84
N VAL A 233 -11.75 -14.18 -8.65
CA VAL A 233 -11.40 -12.83 -9.08
C VAL A 233 -10.31 -12.91 -10.15
N ALA A 234 -10.57 -12.29 -11.32
CA ALA A 234 -9.63 -12.18 -12.41
C ALA A 234 -9.10 -10.75 -12.58
N LEU A 235 -7.79 -10.61 -12.78
CA LEU A 235 -7.16 -9.37 -13.20
C LEU A 235 -7.22 -9.29 -14.74
N LEU A 236 -8.25 -8.63 -15.27
CA LEU A 236 -8.57 -8.63 -16.69
C LEU A 236 -7.68 -7.69 -17.49
N GLY A 237 -7.38 -6.51 -16.95
CA GLY A 237 -6.56 -5.51 -17.62
C GLY A 237 -5.88 -4.57 -16.66
N THR A 238 -4.79 -3.98 -17.12
CA THR A 238 -3.97 -3.05 -16.36
C THR A 238 -3.60 -1.84 -17.20
N GLY A 239 -3.45 -0.67 -16.56
CA GLY A 239 -3.02 0.54 -17.27
C GLY A 239 -2.24 1.46 -16.34
N GLU A 240 -1.23 2.10 -16.90
CA GLU A 240 -0.39 3.05 -16.18
C GLU A 240 0.02 4.21 -17.09
N SER A 241 0.14 5.38 -16.52
CA SER A 241 0.58 6.56 -17.25
C SER A 241 1.29 7.55 -16.33
N SER A 242 1.81 8.63 -16.91
CA SER A 242 2.31 9.78 -16.17
C SER A 242 1.76 11.04 -16.85
N ASP A 243 1.29 12.00 -16.06
CA ASP A 243 0.82 13.28 -16.60
C ASP A 243 1.95 14.11 -17.18
N ALA A 244 3.13 14.11 -16.51
CA ALA A 244 4.26 14.99 -16.82
C ALA A 244 3.85 16.47 -16.93
N TYR A 245 2.83 16.88 -16.17
CA TYR A 245 2.20 18.19 -16.24
C TYR A 245 2.73 19.15 -15.16
N HIS A 246 2.67 18.74 -13.89
CA HIS A 246 3.09 19.55 -12.75
C HIS A 246 3.64 18.66 -11.63
N ILE A 247 4.48 19.25 -10.75
CA ILE A 247 5.13 18.50 -9.67
C ILE A 247 4.15 17.94 -8.62
N SER A 248 3.02 18.63 -8.38
CA SER A 248 2.07 18.30 -7.31
C SER A 248 0.60 18.29 -7.75
N ALA A 249 0.27 18.74 -8.95
CA ALA A 249 -1.09 18.83 -9.45
C ALA A 249 -1.33 17.86 -10.63
N PRO A 250 -2.47 17.18 -10.67
CA PRO A 250 -2.85 16.37 -11.82
C PRO A 250 -3.14 17.24 -13.04
N HIS A 251 -3.13 16.66 -14.24
CA HIS A 251 -3.51 17.34 -15.47
C HIS A 251 -4.98 17.77 -15.38
N PRO A 252 -5.32 19.08 -15.64
CA PRO A 252 -6.67 19.59 -15.41
C PRO A 252 -7.79 18.89 -16.17
N GLN A 253 -7.49 18.27 -17.29
CA GLN A 253 -8.42 17.47 -18.09
C GLN A 253 -8.34 15.96 -17.80
N GLY A 254 -7.58 15.53 -16.78
CA GLY A 254 -7.47 14.12 -16.40
C GLY A 254 -6.81 13.21 -17.44
N GLU A 255 -6.00 13.76 -18.37
CA GLU A 255 -5.45 13.00 -19.50
C GLU A 255 -4.67 11.75 -19.09
N GLY A 256 -3.89 11.82 -17.98
CA GLY A 256 -3.16 10.67 -17.48
C GLY A 256 -4.09 9.57 -16.98
N ALA A 257 -5.12 9.91 -16.20
CA ALA A 257 -6.12 8.96 -15.74
C ALA A 257 -6.87 8.33 -16.91
N ILE A 258 -7.29 9.14 -17.90
CA ILE A 258 -7.94 8.64 -19.13
C ILE A 258 -7.04 7.65 -19.87
N ARG A 259 -5.74 7.95 -20.03
CA ARG A 259 -4.80 7.02 -20.69
C ARG A 259 -4.67 5.71 -19.93
N ALA A 260 -4.52 5.74 -18.61
CA ALA A 260 -4.38 4.54 -17.80
C ALA A 260 -5.66 3.68 -17.84
N ILE A 261 -6.84 4.29 -17.68
CA ILE A 261 -8.13 3.59 -17.77
C ILE A 261 -8.32 2.99 -19.17
N THR A 262 -8.03 3.75 -20.24
CA THR A 262 -8.14 3.27 -21.62
C THR A 262 -7.23 2.08 -21.89
N GLN A 263 -5.99 2.09 -21.38
CA GLN A 263 -5.09 0.94 -21.49
C GLN A 263 -5.67 -0.31 -20.79
N ALA A 264 -6.18 -0.16 -19.56
CA ALA A 264 -6.77 -1.27 -18.83
C ALA A 264 -7.99 -1.86 -19.54
N LEU A 265 -8.89 -1.02 -20.06
CA LEU A 265 -10.05 -1.45 -20.83
C LEU A 265 -9.68 -2.16 -22.12
N ASN A 266 -8.71 -1.60 -22.88
CA ASN A 266 -8.23 -2.21 -24.12
C ASN A 266 -7.59 -3.58 -23.87
N GLU A 267 -6.78 -3.71 -22.81
CA GLU A 267 -6.16 -4.99 -22.43
C GLU A 267 -7.22 -6.02 -22.02
N ALA A 268 -8.25 -5.58 -21.29
CA ALA A 268 -9.38 -6.41 -20.88
C ALA A 268 -10.33 -6.78 -22.04
N GLY A 269 -10.27 -6.08 -23.16
CA GLY A 269 -11.24 -6.20 -24.24
C GLY A 269 -12.63 -5.68 -23.86
N MET A 270 -12.72 -4.71 -22.93
CA MET A 270 -13.95 -4.17 -22.35
C MET A 270 -14.21 -2.75 -22.83
N GLN A 271 -15.48 -2.35 -22.76
CA GLN A 271 -15.93 -0.98 -22.99
C GLN A 271 -16.29 -0.30 -21.66
N PRO A 272 -16.32 1.04 -21.57
CA PRO A 272 -16.70 1.74 -20.35
C PRO A 272 -18.07 1.31 -19.77
N GLY A 273 -19.03 0.96 -20.65
CA GLY A 273 -20.35 0.50 -20.26
C GLY A 273 -20.40 -0.89 -19.61
N ASP A 274 -19.32 -1.66 -19.69
CA ASP A 274 -19.21 -2.98 -19.06
C ASP A 274 -18.76 -2.87 -17.58
N ILE A 275 -18.38 -1.65 -17.11
CA ILE A 275 -17.87 -1.42 -15.75
C ILE A 275 -19.02 -1.15 -14.80
N GLY A 276 -19.19 -2.04 -13.83
CA GLY A 276 -20.25 -1.93 -12.82
C GLY A 276 -19.86 -1.09 -11.58
N TYR A 277 -18.58 -0.91 -11.31
CA TYR A 277 -18.09 -0.15 -10.16
C TYR A 277 -16.70 0.45 -10.41
N ILE A 278 -16.50 1.68 -9.95
CA ILE A 278 -15.21 2.36 -10.01
C ILE A 278 -14.85 2.82 -8.60
N ASN A 279 -13.68 2.39 -8.10
CA ASN A 279 -13.11 2.94 -6.89
C ASN A 279 -12.21 4.11 -7.28
N LEU A 280 -12.65 5.32 -6.98
CA LEU A 280 -11.93 6.55 -7.27
C LEU A 280 -10.77 6.76 -6.28
N HIS A 281 -9.79 7.59 -6.64
CA HIS A 281 -8.70 7.97 -5.75
C HIS A 281 -9.24 8.76 -4.55
N GLY A 282 -10.15 9.72 -4.79
CA GLY A 282 -10.96 10.35 -3.77
C GLY A 282 -10.14 11.01 -2.67
N THR A 283 -9.18 11.87 -3.03
CA THR A 283 -8.27 12.50 -2.09
C THR A 283 -8.90 13.57 -1.21
N ALA A 284 -10.15 13.93 -1.44
CA ALA A 284 -10.83 15.06 -0.82
C ALA A 284 -10.11 16.41 -1.06
N THR A 285 -9.23 16.49 -2.07
CA THR A 285 -8.68 17.75 -2.55
C THR A 285 -9.59 18.32 -3.63
N PRO A 286 -9.79 19.66 -3.68
CA PRO A 286 -10.72 20.28 -4.63
C PRO A 286 -10.45 19.88 -6.09
N LEU A 287 -9.18 19.95 -6.50
CA LEU A 287 -8.80 19.70 -7.90
C LEU A 287 -8.92 18.23 -8.29
N ASN A 288 -8.41 17.30 -7.47
CA ASN A 288 -8.44 15.89 -7.81
C ASN A 288 -9.87 15.36 -7.90
N ASP A 289 -10.70 15.64 -6.90
CA ASP A 289 -12.09 15.17 -6.87
C ASP A 289 -12.92 15.76 -8.02
N GLN A 290 -12.61 17.01 -8.44
CA GLN A 290 -13.25 17.60 -9.62
C GLN A 290 -12.85 16.90 -10.92
N ILE A 291 -11.61 16.41 -11.03
CA ILE A 291 -11.14 15.72 -12.24
C ILE A 291 -11.71 14.30 -12.32
N GLU A 292 -11.94 13.66 -11.17
CA GLU A 292 -12.47 12.29 -11.09
C GLU A 292 -14.00 12.24 -11.22
N SER A 293 -14.72 13.34 -11.02
CA SER A 293 -16.17 13.43 -11.10
C SER A 293 -16.64 13.88 -12.50
#